data_97752296ef7419e30018da77b0171bab
#
_entry.id   97752296ef7419e30018da77b0171bab
#
_cell.length_a   1.000
_cell.length_b   1.000
_cell.length_c   1.000
_cell.angle_alpha   90.00
_cell.angle_beta   90.00
_cell.angle_gamma   90.00
#
_symmetry.space_group_name_H-M   'P 1'
#
loop_
_entity.id
_entity.type
_entity.pdbx_description
1 polymer ?
#
loop_
_entity_poly.entity_id
_entity_poly.type
_entity_poly.pdbx_seq_one_letter_code
_entity_poly.pdbx_strand_id
1 'polypeptide(L)'
;MKNKIFLAIFLLMLTIGNAHALDNSKVLSENGVTIPLVADRITDNGEEGAILNAQVIVKNGTGHVFIDTSPYTQVDLQGSTRIAAMVASDVLGIDQKSYDFYYIIEVDSPIIGGPSAGGALTVATIAAINNWQIKPGVVMTGTIDPDEAIGPVGGIPFKLEAAATENTTLFLVPQGQLIVNITNVTMTRRGIADHSVNTVDLNELGKKLGITVKEVSTIQDAVLEFTGHDIRKQSTNKTVFTANYLNLLEPLALQLANESKNMYNNTAFIDNDLIKNALDLQNQADGLANNKKYYAATSLYFQSMVNILTSQWEYQYDHERDKDQYITNLINTVEKQIQNSENDLDKFKSNGISDVEVVGAAESRIMEASNILEDVKNLNNTKDVISRLAFANERARTAQWWLTLFVPSGKIIPEDVLKDRSGWYLSQAQSVSTYIQSLISGNGGPIIDKGDITLVQKEIKRGYYSGAIFDSLRIISSSSTVIKLLEVQDPSARINQSAKAAEIAINEARSEGIEPTLAVSIYEHGEILTNPFAKMSQYSYAKMVAKTTESLYSHALPSNETIKPDITIPIVNRSITPITDKKSPAFEAIILIIVILVIRRLKN
;
A
#
# COMPACT_ATOMS: atom_id res chain seq x y z
N MET A 1 33.82 -1.16 61.79
CA MET A 1 32.36 -0.95 61.56
C MET A 1 32.06 -0.20 60.25
N LYS A 2 32.87 0.78 59.81
CA LYS A 2 32.59 1.57 58.57
C LYS A 2 32.57 0.74 57.26
N ASN A 3 33.42 -0.28 57.13
CA ASN A 3 33.48 -1.08 55.89
C ASN A 3 32.31 -2.08 55.73
N LYS A 4 31.61 -2.47 56.78
CA LYS A 4 30.43 -3.34 56.68
C LYS A 4 29.16 -2.58 56.31
N ILE A 5 29.10 -1.28 56.60
CA ILE A 5 27.98 -0.42 56.21
C ILE A 5 28.07 -0.08 54.71
N PHE A 6 29.27 0.13 54.16
CA PHE A 6 29.49 0.39 52.74
C PHE A 6 29.14 -0.84 51.89
N LEU A 7 29.47 -2.04 52.36
CA LEU A 7 29.12 -3.30 51.64
C LEU A 7 27.61 -3.55 51.68
N ALA A 8 26.91 -3.22 52.77
CA ALA A 8 25.47 -3.37 52.88
C ALA A 8 24.70 -2.35 51.99
N ILE A 9 25.20 -1.11 51.84
CA ILE A 9 24.63 -0.09 50.97
C ILE A 9 24.89 -0.44 49.49
N PHE A 10 26.06 -1.01 49.17
CA PHE A 10 26.36 -1.48 47.81
C PHE A 10 25.53 -2.70 47.40
N LEU A 11 25.27 -3.63 48.33
CA LEU A 11 24.36 -4.75 48.10
C LEU A 11 22.88 -4.31 47.99
N LEU A 12 22.48 -3.27 48.72
CA LEU A 12 21.13 -2.71 48.64
C LEU A 12 20.89 -1.92 47.35
N MET A 13 21.94 -1.26 46.80
CA MET A 13 21.85 -0.61 45.48
C MET A 13 21.82 -1.60 44.32
N LEU A 14 22.38 -2.80 44.49
CA LEU A 14 22.28 -3.87 43.47
C LEU A 14 20.90 -4.56 43.44
N THR A 15 20.11 -4.43 44.52
CA THR A 15 18.73 -5.00 44.53
C THR A 15 17.65 -4.02 44.11
N ILE A 16 17.95 -2.72 43.97
CA ILE A 16 16.99 -1.71 43.50
C ILE A 16 17.06 -1.50 41.97
N GLY A 17 18.07 -2.09 41.29
CA GLY A 17 18.24 -2.02 39.84
C GLY A 17 17.34 -2.95 39.00
N ASN A 18 16.51 -3.77 39.64
CA ASN A 18 15.54 -4.64 38.95
C ASN A 18 14.11 -4.16 39.14
N ALA A 19 13.86 -2.87 38.97
CA ALA A 19 12.52 -2.34 38.89
C ALA A 19 12.00 -2.44 37.48
N HIS A 20 11.15 -3.44 37.25
CA HIS A 20 10.06 -3.48 36.28
C HIS A 20 10.41 -3.08 34.83
N ALA A 21 11.15 -3.91 34.12
CA ALA A 21 10.68 -4.27 32.82
C ALA A 21 9.36 -5.03 33.05
N LEU A 22 8.24 -4.43 32.73
CA LEU A 22 6.98 -5.14 32.58
C LEU A 22 7.24 -6.24 31.56
N ASP A 23 7.36 -7.46 32.05
CA ASP A 23 7.46 -8.66 31.23
C ASP A 23 6.08 -8.84 30.54
N ASN A 24 5.89 -8.13 29.46
CA ASN A 24 4.79 -8.33 28.52
C ASN A 24 5.07 -9.53 27.60
N SER A 25 5.90 -10.50 28.03
CA SER A 25 6.00 -11.76 27.33
C SER A 25 4.64 -12.44 27.45
N LYS A 26 3.80 -12.27 26.40
CA LYS A 26 2.64 -13.14 26.22
C LYS A 26 3.17 -14.57 26.28
N VAL A 27 2.58 -15.42 27.12
CA VAL A 27 2.90 -16.84 27.15
C VAL A 27 2.48 -17.43 25.80
N LEU A 28 3.43 -17.55 24.89
CA LEU A 28 3.18 -18.15 23.59
C LEU A 28 2.94 -19.66 23.78
N SER A 29 1.98 -20.20 23.05
CA SER A 29 1.68 -21.64 23.11
C SER A 29 2.91 -22.43 22.66
N GLU A 30 3.48 -23.23 23.56
CA GLU A 30 4.64 -24.08 23.22
C GLU A 30 4.33 -25.12 22.13
N ASN A 31 3.07 -25.55 22.04
CA ASN A 31 2.62 -26.57 21.08
C ASN A 31 2.03 -25.96 19.79
N GLY A 32 1.89 -24.63 19.71
CA GLY A 32 1.29 -23.95 18.58
C GLY A 32 -0.23 -24.13 18.47
N VAL A 33 -0.79 -23.66 17.35
CA VAL A 33 -2.22 -23.77 17.01
C VAL A 33 -2.36 -24.60 15.75
N THR A 34 -3.22 -25.61 15.77
CA THR A 34 -3.58 -26.40 14.58
C THR A 34 -4.88 -25.87 13.98
N ILE A 35 -4.90 -25.70 12.65
CA ILE A 35 -6.07 -25.23 11.91
C ILE A 35 -6.29 -26.10 10.67
N PRO A 36 -7.56 -26.48 10.36
CA PRO A 36 -7.86 -27.20 9.12
C PRO A 36 -7.73 -26.26 7.92
N LEU A 37 -7.10 -26.76 6.86
CA LEU A 37 -6.98 -26.12 5.55
C LEU A 37 -7.72 -26.96 4.52
N VAL A 38 -8.27 -26.30 3.49
CA VAL A 38 -8.89 -26.94 2.34
C VAL A 38 -8.17 -26.58 1.06
N ALA A 39 -7.94 -27.57 0.23
CA ALA A 39 -7.32 -27.45 -1.08
C ALA A 39 -8.17 -28.15 -2.14
N ASP A 40 -7.93 -27.83 -3.39
CA ASP A 40 -8.43 -28.52 -4.56
C ASP A 40 -7.26 -29.04 -5.40
N ARG A 41 -7.47 -30.15 -6.08
CA ARG A 41 -6.49 -30.77 -6.98
C ARG A 41 -7.17 -31.33 -8.21
N ILE A 42 -6.46 -31.30 -9.32
CA ILE A 42 -6.89 -31.96 -10.55
C ILE A 42 -6.38 -33.39 -10.53
N THR A 43 -7.30 -34.35 -10.67
CA THR A 43 -7.00 -35.78 -10.78
C THR A 43 -7.44 -36.32 -12.14
N ASP A 44 -7.11 -37.56 -12.46
CA ASP A 44 -7.58 -38.23 -13.68
C ASP A 44 -9.12 -38.33 -13.75
N ASN A 45 -9.81 -38.25 -12.61
CA ASN A 45 -11.26 -38.32 -12.50
C ASN A 45 -11.95 -36.93 -12.49
N GLY A 46 -11.18 -35.84 -12.52
CA GLY A 46 -11.65 -34.45 -12.45
C GLY A 46 -11.04 -33.69 -11.28
N GLU A 47 -11.64 -32.59 -10.94
CA GLU A 47 -11.25 -31.73 -9.80
C GLU A 47 -11.84 -32.33 -8.50
N GLU A 48 -11.00 -32.48 -7.49
CA GLU A 48 -11.35 -33.02 -6.18
C GLU A 48 -10.84 -32.10 -5.07
N GLY A 49 -11.62 -32.00 -3.99
CA GLY A 49 -11.21 -31.30 -2.78
C GLY A 49 -10.38 -32.21 -1.85
N ALA A 50 -9.54 -31.55 -1.06
CA ALA A 50 -8.78 -32.21 0.03
C ALA A 50 -8.83 -31.34 1.28
N ILE A 51 -8.80 -31.99 2.47
CA ILE A 51 -8.63 -31.32 3.76
C ILE A 51 -7.33 -31.78 4.39
N LEU A 52 -6.62 -30.87 5.03
CA LEU A 52 -5.34 -31.10 5.68
C LEU A 52 -5.22 -30.16 6.90
N ASN A 53 -4.21 -30.37 7.73
CA ASN A 53 -3.99 -29.53 8.89
C ASN A 53 -2.68 -28.78 8.76
N ALA A 54 -2.69 -27.51 9.21
CA ALA A 54 -1.49 -26.73 9.42
C ALA A 54 -1.28 -26.47 10.91
N GLN A 55 -0.06 -26.60 11.38
CA GLN A 55 0.35 -26.14 12.71
C GLN A 55 1.10 -24.84 12.58
N VAL A 56 0.70 -23.84 13.37
CA VAL A 56 1.35 -22.52 13.43
C VAL A 56 1.91 -22.32 14.83
N ILE A 57 3.22 -22.09 14.92
CA ILE A 57 3.93 -21.82 16.16
C ILE A 57 4.55 -20.42 16.06
N VAL A 58 4.39 -19.61 17.10
CA VAL A 58 4.99 -18.27 17.18
C VAL A 58 5.86 -18.20 18.43
N LYS A 59 7.11 -17.74 18.28
CA LYS A 59 8.08 -17.61 19.36
C LYS A 59 8.72 -16.23 19.33
N ASN A 60 9.32 -15.80 20.44
CA ASN A 60 10.18 -14.62 20.43
C ASN A 60 11.33 -14.85 19.43
N GLY A 61 11.66 -13.84 18.64
CA GLY A 61 12.60 -14.00 17.54
C GLY A 61 13.06 -12.68 16.93
N THR A 62 13.31 -12.72 15.65
CA THR A 62 13.91 -11.60 14.87
C THR A 62 13.18 -11.31 13.57
N GLY A 63 11.94 -11.77 13.42
CA GLY A 63 11.05 -11.49 12.27
C GLY A 63 11.10 -12.56 11.18
N HIS A 64 11.68 -13.74 11.45
CA HIS A 64 11.77 -14.77 10.43
C HIS A 64 10.47 -15.56 10.28
N VAL A 65 10.19 -15.95 9.05
CA VAL A 65 9.09 -16.84 8.70
C VAL A 65 9.67 -18.15 8.17
N PHE A 66 9.50 -19.20 8.95
CA PHE A 66 9.93 -20.57 8.63
C PHE A 66 8.74 -21.37 8.11
N ILE A 67 8.98 -22.13 7.06
CA ILE A 67 7.96 -22.97 6.45
C ILE A 67 8.54 -24.37 6.34
N ASP A 68 7.90 -25.31 7.00
CA ASP A 68 8.18 -26.73 6.88
C ASP A 68 7.00 -27.39 6.18
N THR A 69 7.27 -27.97 5.01
CA THR A 69 6.26 -28.69 4.22
C THR A 69 6.78 -30.05 3.82
N SER A 70 5.96 -31.05 4.03
CA SER A 70 6.22 -32.39 3.52
C SER A 70 5.12 -32.72 2.51
N PRO A 71 5.47 -32.78 1.24
CA PRO A 71 6.77 -32.59 0.57
C PRO A 71 7.12 -31.14 0.22
N TYR A 72 7.21 -30.78 -1.08
CA TYR A 72 7.64 -29.45 -1.53
C TYR A 72 6.48 -28.45 -1.59
N THR A 73 6.79 -27.14 -1.38
CA THR A 73 5.84 -26.05 -1.48
C THR A 73 6.11 -25.15 -2.70
N GLN A 74 5.04 -24.57 -3.24
CA GLN A 74 5.09 -23.57 -4.29
C GLN A 74 5.33 -22.16 -3.72
N VAL A 75 5.72 -21.20 -4.58
CA VAL A 75 6.05 -19.82 -4.21
C VAL A 75 4.84 -19.08 -3.62
N ASP A 76 3.65 -19.37 -4.10
CA ASP A 76 2.40 -18.75 -3.66
C ASP A 76 2.05 -19.10 -2.20
N LEU A 77 2.27 -20.35 -1.76
CA LEU A 77 2.10 -20.73 -0.36
C LEU A 77 3.16 -20.06 0.52
N GLN A 78 4.41 -19.96 0.05
CA GLN A 78 5.46 -19.22 0.76
C GLN A 78 5.11 -17.74 0.91
N GLY A 79 4.55 -17.12 -0.14
CA GLY A 79 4.03 -15.75 -0.10
C GLY A 79 2.91 -15.59 0.92
N SER A 80 1.93 -16.52 0.91
CA SER A 80 0.78 -16.50 1.84
C SER A 80 1.22 -16.56 3.30
N THR A 81 2.20 -17.37 3.67
CA THR A 81 2.69 -17.45 5.07
C THR A 81 3.38 -16.17 5.51
N ARG A 82 4.14 -15.51 4.62
CA ARG A 82 4.77 -14.20 4.92
C ARG A 82 3.74 -13.10 5.12
N ILE A 83 2.72 -13.05 4.25
CA ILE A 83 1.62 -12.11 4.39
C ILE A 83 0.79 -12.42 5.64
N ALA A 84 0.55 -13.69 5.96
CA ALA A 84 -0.15 -14.10 7.18
C ALA A 84 0.56 -13.61 8.45
N ALA A 85 1.89 -13.74 8.54
CA ALA A 85 2.68 -13.22 9.65
C ALA A 85 2.62 -11.69 9.74
N MET A 86 2.73 -10.99 8.60
CA MET A 86 2.64 -9.53 8.51
C MET A 86 1.26 -9.05 8.96
N VAL A 87 0.19 -9.57 8.38
CA VAL A 87 -1.18 -9.14 8.69
C VAL A 87 -1.55 -9.46 10.13
N ALA A 88 -1.17 -10.63 10.66
CA ALA A 88 -1.41 -10.97 12.06
C ALA A 88 -0.72 -9.97 13.01
N SER A 89 0.50 -9.56 12.70
CA SER A 89 1.24 -8.57 13.49
C SER A 89 0.59 -7.19 13.41
N ASP A 90 0.19 -6.76 12.21
CA ASP A 90 -0.46 -5.45 11.99
C ASP A 90 -1.82 -5.36 12.67
N VAL A 91 -2.61 -6.43 12.63
CA VAL A 91 -3.94 -6.50 13.29
C VAL A 91 -3.80 -6.41 14.81
N LEU A 92 -2.78 -7.04 15.36
CA LEU A 92 -2.53 -7.07 16.80
C LEU A 92 -1.73 -5.85 17.30
N GLY A 93 -1.23 -5.00 16.42
CA GLY A 93 -0.39 -3.86 16.76
C GLY A 93 0.94 -4.25 17.41
N ILE A 94 1.50 -5.40 17.02
CA ILE A 94 2.79 -5.89 17.53
C ILE A 94 3.89 -5.73 16.51
N ASP A 95 5.13 -5.59 16.97
CA ASP A 95 6.29 -5.57 16.08
C ASP A 95 6.62 -6.98 15.60
N GLN A 96 6.38 -7.27 14.32
CA GLN A 96 6.70 -8.56 13.69
C GLN A 96 8.16 -8.95 13.93
N LYS A 97 9.09 -8.01 13.97
CA LYS A 97 10.52 -8.25 14.18
C LYS A 97 10.85 -8.80 15.57
N SER A 98 9.91 -8.79 16.50
CA SER A 98 10.07 -9.38 17.83
C SER A 98 9.71 -10.86 17.90
N TYR A 99 9.24 -11.45 16.80
CA TYR A 99 8.74 -12.83 16.77
C TYR A 99 9.30 -13.59 15.56
N ASP A 100 9.44 -14.92 15.71
CA ASP A 100 9.67 -15.86 14.63
C ASP A 100 8.43 -16.74 14.46
N PHE A 101 8.05 -17.01 13.21
CA PHE A 101 6.81 -17.68 12.83
C PHE A 101 7.15 -19.00 12.14
N TYR A 102 6.55 -20.11 12.59
CA TYR A 102 6.77 -21.44 12.04
C TYR A 102 5.44 -21.98 11.52
N TYR A 103 5.40 -22.30 10.24
CA TYR A 103 4.25 -22.92 9.57
C TYR A 103 4.62 -24.33 9.15
N ILE A 104 3.96 -25.34 9.73
CA ILE A 104 4.22 -26.76 9.47
C ILE A 104 2.98 -27.33 8.80
N ILE A 105 3.13 -27.81 7.56
CA ILE A 105 2.02 -28.28 6.72
C ILE A 105 2.42 -29.64 6.13
N GLU A 106 1.70 -30.70 6.52
CA GLU A 106 1.92 -32.03 6.04
C GLU A 106 0.75 -32.48 5.14
N VAL A 107 1.05 -33.07 3.99
CA VAL A 107 0.05 -33.50 3.02
C VAL A 107 0.54 -34.72 2.22
N ASP A 108 -0.36 -35.64 1.94
CA ASP A 108 -0.11 -36.82 1.08
C ASP A 108 -0.17 -36.47 -0.42
N SER A 109 0.64 -35.48 -0.83
CA SER A 109 0.73 -35.00 -2.22
C SER A 109 2.18 -34.62 -2.52
N PRO A 110 2.71 -34.88 -3.73
CA PRO A 110 4.11 -34.54 -4.04
C PRO A 110 4.43 -33.04 -3.98
N ILE A 111 3.47 -32.15 -4.18
CA ILE A 111 3.63 -30.70 -4.10
C ILE A 111 2.37 -30.10 -3.49
N ILE A 112 2.54 -29.14 -2.59
CA ILE A 112 1.46 -28.30 -2.06
C ILE A 112 1.67 -26.85 -2.47
N GLY A 113 0.61 -26.18 -2.87
CA GLY A 113 0.61 -24.78 -3.29
C GLY A 113 -0.78 -24.18 -3.17
N GLY A 114 -0.89 -22.96 -3.67
CA GLY A 114 -2.12 -22.18 -3.68
C GLY A 114 -2.18 -21.16 -2.56
N PRO A 115 -2.69 -19.96 -2.89
CA PRO A 115 -2.79 -18.83 -1.97
C PRO A 115 -3.98 -18.97 -1.02
N SER A 116 -4.88 -19.93 -1.25
CA SER A 116 -6.20 -20.03 -0.62
C SER A 116 -6.18 -20.38 0.87
N ALA A 117 -5.03 -20.78 1.41
CA ALA A 117 -4.82 -21.03 2.83
C ALA A 117 -4.47 -19.75 3.64
N GLY A 118 -4.16 -18.64 2.98
CA GLY A 118 -3.65 -17.42 3.61
C GLY A 118 -4.52 -16.89 4.74
N GLY A 119 -5.84 -16.83 4.54
CA GLY A 119 -6.79 -16.41 5.57
C GLY A 119 -6.75 -17.32 6.81
N ALA A 120 -6.81 -18.63 6.63
CA ALA A 120 -6.76 -19.59 7.72
C ALA A 120 -5.43 -19.53 8.49
N LEU A 121 -4.30 -19.45 7.78
CA LEU A 121 -2.98 -19.32 8.40
C LEU A 121 -2.84 -18.03 9.21
N THR A 122 -3.46 -16.94 8.75
CA THR A 122 -3.49 -15.67 9.50
C THR A 122 -4.32 -15.79 10.78
N VAL A 123 -5.49 -16.45 10.73
CA VAL A 123 -6.30 -16.75 11.93
C VAL A 123 -5.49 -17.57 12.93
N ALA A 124 -4.83 -18.62 12.46
CA ALA A 124 -4.00 -19.48 13.33
C ALA A 124 -2.83 -18.70 13.94
N THR A 125 -2.21 -17.80 13.18
CA THR A 125 -1.12 -16.93 13.67
C THR A 125 -1.62 -15.98 14.77
N ILE A 126 -2.76 -15.32 14.56
CA ILE A 126 -3.39 -14.45 15.58
C ILE A 126 -3.75 -15.26 16.83
N ALA A 127 -4.31 -16.47 16.65
CA ALA A 127 -4.66 -17.35 17.74
C ALA A 127 -3.43 -17.83 18.51
N ALA A 128 -2.33 -18.19 17.82
CA ALA A 128 -1.07 -18.61 18.44
C ALA A 128 -0.44 -17.50 19.29
N ILE A 129 -0.41 -16.25 18.79
CA ILE A 129 0.11 -15.08 19.51
C ILE A 129 -0.71 -14.79 20.77
N ASN A 130 -2.04 -14.98 20.71
CA ASN A 130 -2.93 -14.68 21.84
C ASN A 130 -3.24 -15.88 22.71
N ASN A 131 -2.70 -17.07 22.38
CA ASN A 131 -3.02 -18.35 23.04
C ASN A 131 -4.53 -18.66 23.04
N TRP A 132 -5.21 -18.38 21.92
CA TRP A 132 -6.63 -18.69 21.74
C TRP A 132 -6.81 -20.06 21.09
N GLN A 133 -7.89 -20.71 21.46
CA GLN A 133 -8.25 -21.99 20.88
C GLN A 133 -9.09 -21.79 19.61
N ILE A 134 -8.85 -22.63 18.61
CA ILE A 134 -9.67 -22.73 17.42
C ILE A 134 -10.92 -23.57 17.73
N LYS A 135 -12.10 -23.04 17.41
CA LYS A 135 -13.36 -23.77 17.56
C LYS A 135 -13.38 -24.97 16.59
N PRO A 136 -13.75 -26.16 17.06
CA PRO A 136 -13.89 -27.32 16.19
C PRO A 136 -15.03 -27.12 15.18
N GLY A 137 -14.88 -27.70 14.01
CA GLY A 137 -15.91 -27.66 12.95
C GLY A 137 -16.01 -26.35 12.17
N VAL A 138 -15.08 -25.41 12.38
CA VAL A 138 -14.96 -24.19 11.54
C VAL A 138 -13.83 -24.38 10.54
N VAL A 139 -14.12 -24.20 9.26
CA VAL A 139 -13.17 -24.28 8.14
C VAL A 139 -13.33 -23.04 7.27
N MET A 140 -12.27 -22.59 6.61
CA MET A 140 -12.33 -21.51 5.67
C MET A 140 -11.47 -21.72 4.44
N THR A 141 -11.82 -21.03 3.36
CA THR A 141 -10.93 -20.77 2.23
C THR A 141 -10.92 -19.28 1.93
N GLY A 142 -9.78 -18.76 1.47
CA GLY A 142 -9.62 -17.35 1.13
C GLY A 142 -8.15 -16.95 1.12
N THR A 143 -7.75 -16.12 0.18
CA THR A 143 -6.45 -15.46 0.22
C THR A 143 -6.43 -14.44 1.36
N ILE A 144 -5.24 -14.04 1.77
CA ILE A 144 -5.05 -12.90 2.68
C ILE A 144 -4.35 -11.77 1.96
N ASP A 145 -4.91 -10.58 2.06
CA ASP A 145 -4.33 -9.37 1.51
C ASP A 145 -3.56 -8.58 2.57
N PRO A 146 -2.48 -7.89 2.21
CA PRO A 146 -1.70 -7.07 3.14
C PRO A 146 -2.52 -6.02 3.90
N ASP A 147 -3.69 -5.63 3.41
CA ASP A 147 -4.60 -4.71 4.09
C ASP A 147 -5.72 -5.40 4.88
N GLU A 148 -5.51 -6.67 5.28
CA GLU A 148 -6.38 -7.45 6.16
C GLU A 148 -7.67 -7.99 5.51
N ALA A 149 -7.87 -7.78 4.20
CA ALA A 149 -9.03 -8.30 3.49
C ALA A 149 -8.85 -9.79 3.15
N ILE A 150 -9.98 -10.51 3.11
CA ILE A 150 -10.04 -11.88 2.60
C ILE A 150 -10.36 -11.81 1.11
N GLY A 151 -9.43 -12.29 0.29
CA GLY A 151 -9.53 -12.25 -1.16
C GLY A 151 -10.10 -13.53 -1.77
N PRO A 152 -10.49 -13.47 -3.07
CA PRO A 152 -11.17 -14.55 -3.76
C PRO A 152 -10.28 -15.76 -4.02
N VAL A 153 -10.93 -16.91 -4.23
CA VAL A 153 -10.28 -18.19 -4.52
C VAL A 153 -11.09 -19.04 -5.50
N GLY A 154 -10.44 -19.96 -6.19
CA GLY A 154 -11.10 -20.96 -7.03
C GLY A 154 -11.45 -22.25 -6.29
N GLY A 155 -12.15 -23.18 -6.96
CA GLY A 155 -12.41 -24.55 -6.48
C GLY A 155 -13.30 -24.66 -5.23
N ILE A 156 -14.05 -23.61 -4.84
CA ILE A 156 -14.79 -23.57 -3.58
C ILE A 156 -15.80 -24.73 -3.40
N PRO A 157 -16.57 -25.14 -4.42
CA PRO A 157 -17.48 -26.27 -4.25
C PRO A 157 -16.77 -27.57 -3.86
N PHE A 158 -15.63 -27.88 -4.46
CA PHE A 158 -14.83 -29.06 -4.15
C PHE A 158 -14.22 -28.98 -2.74
N LYS A 159 -13.78 -27.79 -2.34
CA LYS A 159 -13.28 -27.50 -0.99
C LYS A 159 -14.37 -27.68 0.07
N LEU A 160 -15.60 -27.25 -0.22
CA LEU A 160 -16.76 -27.44 0.66
C LEU A 160 -17.15 -28.91 0.78
N GLU A 161 -17.11 -29.68 -0.31
CA GLU A 161 -17.33 -31.12 -0.31
C GLU A 161 -16.25 -31.84 0.50
N ALA A 162 -14.98 -31.47 0.38
CA ALA A 162 -13.90 -32.03 1.21
C ALA A 162 -14.11 -31.70 2.69
N ALA A 163 -14.49 -30.46 3.02
CA ALA A 163 -14.78 -30.06 4.40
C ALA A 163 -15.91 -30.91 5.04
N ALA A 164 -16.86 -31.41 4.26
CA ALA A 164 -17.94 -32.25 4.74
C ALA A 164 -17.47 -33.64 5.22
N THR A 165 -16.25 -34.07 4.85
CA THR A 165 -15.68 -35.36 5.33
C THR A 165 -15.17 -35.27 6.76
N GLU A 166 -15.05 -34.06 7.34
CA GLU A 166 -14.43 -33.81 8.66
C GLU A 166 -15.40 -33.02 9.54
N ASN A 167 -16.37 -33.52 10.12
CA ASN A 167 -17.30 -32.90 11.11
C ASN A 167 -17.45 -31.37 11.04
N THR A 168 -17.35 -30.77 9.83
CA THR A 168 -17.44 -29.32 9.60
C THR A 168 -18.88 -28.89 9.77
N THR A 169 -19.10 -27.82 10.54
CA THR A 169 -20.44 -27.23 10.76
C THR A 169 -20.56 -25.83 10.15
N LEU A 170 -19.41 -25.14 9.99
CA LEU A 170 -19.34 -23.78 9.44
C LEU A 170 -18.19 -23.69 8.43
N PHE A 171 -18.53 -23.26 7.22
CA PHE A 171 -17.56 -23.04 6.15
C PHE A 171 -17.54 -21.56 5.76
N LEU A 172 -16.39 -20.87 5.92
CA LEU A 172 -16.23 -19.47 5.61
C LEU A 172 -15.67 -19.30 4.20
N VAL A 173 -16.29 -18.39 3.44
CA VAL A 173 -15.90 -18.06 2.06
C VAL A 173 -15.67 -16.56 1.93
N PRO A 174 -14.85 -16.10 0.96
CA PRO A 174 -14.69 -14.68 0.69
C PRO A 174 -15.99 -14.02 0.28
N GLN A 175 -16.16 -12.76 0.68
CA GLN A 175 -17.32 -11.96 0.30
C GLN A 175 -17.49 -11.88 -1.23
N GLY A 176 -18.73 -12.10 -1.70
CA GLY A 176 -19.09 -12.09 -3.11
C GLY A 176 -18.93 -13.44 -3.81
N GLN A 177 -18.55 -14.52 -3.08
CA GLN A 177 -18.36 -15.86 -3.64
C GLN A 177 -19.37 -16.91 -3.15
N LEU A 178 -20.58 -16.52 -2.72
CA LEU A 178 -21.66 -17.49 -2.45
C LEU A 178 -22.21 -18.14 -3.72
N ILE A 179 -22.09 -17.47 -4.85
CA ILE A 179 -22.44 -17.99 -6.16
C ILE A 179 -21.19 -18.03 -7.01
N VAL A 180 -20.77 -19.21 -7.42
CA VAL A 180 -19.53 -19.43 -8.18
C VAL A 180 -19.80 -20.17 -9.49
N ASN A 181 -18.99 -19.86 -10.51
CA ASN A 181 -19.04 -20.56 -11.79
C ASN A 181 -17.92 -21.60 -11.86
N ILE A 182 -18.29 -22.83 -12.20
CA ILE A 182 -17.33 -23.91 -12.48
C ILE A 182 -17.31 -24.13 -13.98
N THR A 183 -16.11 -24.12 -14.58
CA THR A 183 -15.94 -24.46 -15.98
C THR A 183 -15.57 -25.95 -16.08
N ASN A 184 -16.50 -26.76 -16.54
CA ASN A 184 -16.24 -28.18 -16.83
C ASN A 184 -15.68 -28.29 -18.25
N VAL A 185 -14.52 -28.89 -18.39
CA VAL A 185 -13.90 -29.21 -19.67
C VAL A 185 -14.12 -30.68 -19.97
N THR A 186 -14.96 -30.99 -20.94
CA THR A 186 -15.17 -32.35 -21.41
C THR A 186 -14.54 -32.54 -22.79
N MET A 187 -13.68 -33.58 -22.91
CA MET A 187 -13.12 -33.92 -24.22
C MET A 187 -14.15 -34.71 -25.04
N THR A 188 -14.54 -34.14 -26.16
CA THR A 188 -15.39 -34.85 -27.10
C THR A 188 -14.63 -36.04 -27.73
N ARG A 189 -15.37 -37.03 -28.29
CA ARG A 189 -14.75 -38.16 -29.02
C ARG A 189 -13.84 -37.76 -30.19
N ARG A 190 -13.87 -36.51 -30.62
CA ARG A 190 -13.03 -35.93 -31.70
C ARG A 190 -11.81 -35.18 -31.13
N GLY A 191 -11.55 -35.22 -29.84
CA GLY A 191 -10.43 -34.49 -29.20
C GLY A 191 -10.64 -32.96 -29.10
N ILE A 192 -11.89 -32.50 -29.27
CA ILE A 192 -12.23 -31.08 -29.10
C ILE A 192 -12.68 -30.89 -27.68
N ALA A 193 -12.08 -29.92 -26.96
CA ALA A 193 -12.52 -29.53 -25.62
C ALA A 193 -13.87 -28.80 -25.72
N ASP A 194 -14.88 -29.32 -25.04
CA ASP A 194 -16.17 -28.66 -24.83
C ASP A 194 -16.19 -28.04 -23.45
N HIS A 195 -16.48 -26.74 -23.38
CA HIS A 195 -16.50 -25.97 -22.16
C HIS A 195 -17.95 -25.68 -21.75
N SER A 196 -18.38 -26.24 -20.62
CA SER A 196 -19.65 -25.89 -20.02
C SER A 196 -19.43 -25.16 -18.72
N VAL A 197 -20.14 -24.06 -18.51
CA VAL A 197 -20.11 -23.28 -17.29
C VAL A 197 -21.34 -23.64 -16.45
N ASN A 198 -21.13 -24.17 -15.26
CA ASN A 198 -22.16 -24.47 -14.29
C ASN A 198 -22.06 -23.48 -13.14
N THR A 199 -23.19 -22.83 -12.79
CA THR A 199 -23.28 -21.97 -11.62
C THR A 199 -23.67 -22.79 -10.42
N VAL A 200 -22.93 -22.66 -9.31
CA VAL A 200 -23.17 -23.34 -8.05
C VAL A 200 -23.51 -22.30 -6.97
N ASP A 201 -24.65 -22.51 -6.30
CA ASP A 201 -25.01 -21.80 -5.07
C ASP A 201 -24.44 -22.57 -3.87
N LEU A 202 -23.47 -21.98 -3.18
CA LEU A 202 -22.78 -22.61 -2.05
C LEU A 202 -23.70 -22.77 -0.84
N ASN A 203 -24.73 -21.94 -0.64
CA ASN A 203 -25.70 -22.12 0.42
C ASN A 203 -26.55 -23.39 0.18
N GLU A 204 -26.98 -23.62 -1.06
CA GLU A 204 -27.73 -24.82 -1.42
C GLU A 204 -26.86 -26.08 -1.33
N LEU A 205 -25.58 -25.99 -1.74
CA LEU A 205 -24.62 -27.09 -1.60
C LEU A 205 -24.35 -27.39 -0.11
N GLY A 206 -24.08 -26.33 0.69
CA GLY A 206 -23.85 -26.46 2.13
C GLY A 206 -25.05 -27.11 2.86
N LYS A 207 -26.29 -26.70 2.55
CA LYS A 207 -27.50 -27.35 3.10
C LYS A 207 -27.55 -28.85 2.80
N LYS A 208 -27.18 -29.26 1.58
CA LYS A 208 -27.14 -30.69 1.20
C LYS A 208 -26.10 -31.46 1.99
N LEU A 209 -24.98 -30.80 2.33
CA LEU A 209 -23.86 -31.40 3.08
C LEU A 209 -24.02 -31.24 4.61
N GLY A 210 -25.04 -30.52 5.09
CA GLY A 210 -25.24 -30.23 6.52
C GLY A 210 -24.31 -29.16 7.09
N ILE A 211 -23.74 -28.30 6.23
CA ILE A 211 -22.76 -27.26 6.59
C ILE A 211 -23.39 -25.88 6.37
N THR A 212 -23.23 -24.99 7.34
CA THR A 212 -23.56 -23.57 7.16
C THR A 212 -22.42 -22.89 6.38
N VAL A 213 -22.75 -22.20 5.27
CA VAL A 213 -21.79 -21.38 4.54
C VAL A 213 -21.97 -19.92 4.92
N LYS A 214 -20.88 -19.20 5.19
CA LYS A 214 -20.91 -17.80 5.60
C LYS A 214 -19.80 -17.01 4.92
N GLU A 215 -20.14 -15.83 4.42
CA GLU A 215 -19.15 -14.89 3.88
C GLU A 215 -18.37 -14.17 4.98
N VAL A 216 -17.09 -13.95 4.71
CA VAL A 216 -16.19 -13.09 5.51
C VAL A 216 -15.48 -12.11 4.60
N SER A 217 -15.34 -10.87 5.06
CA SER A 217 -14.72 -9.79 4.31
C SER A 217 -13.29 -9.49 4.78
N THR A 218 -13.06 -9.66 6.08
CA THR A 218 -11.81 -9.30 6.74
C THR A 218 -11.31 -10.45 7.62
N ILE A 219 -10.04 -10.38 7.96
CA ILE A 219 -9.45 -11.33 8.89
C ILE A 219 -10.09 -11.26 10.28
N GLN A 220 -10.55 -10.07 10.71
CA GLN A 220 -11.23 -9.88 11.98
C GLN A 220 -12.57 -10.63 12.02
N ASP A 221 -13.32 -10.67 10.91
CA ASP A 221 -14.54 -11.46 10.80
C ASP A 221 -14.23 -12.96 10.93
N ALA A 222 -13.18 -13.43 10.26
CA ALA A 222 -12.76 -14.81 10.34
C ALA A 222 -12.29 -15.20 11.77
N VAL A 223 -11.52 -14.34 12.43
CA VAL A 223 -11.07 -14.58 13.83
C VAL A 223 -12.25 -14.72 14.77
N LEU A 224 -13.29 -13.87 14.64
CA LEU A 224 -14.49 -13.98 15.46
C LEU A 224 -15.18 -15.36 15.30
N GLU A 225 -15.31 -15.85 14.08
CA GLU A 225 -15.93 -17.13 13.81
C GLU A 225 -15.11 -18.31 14.36
N PHE A 226 -13.79 -18.30 14.12
CA PHE A 226 -12.89 -19.36 14.54
C PHE A 226 -12.61 -19.39 16.05
N THR A 227 -12.56 -18.25 16.71
CA THR A 227 -12.11 -18.16 18.10
C THR A 227 -13.20 -17.69 19.07
N GLY A 228 -14.17 -16.94 18.59
CA GLY A 228 -15.18 -16.24 19.38
C GLY A 228 -14.69 -14.90 19.95
N HIS A 229 -13.44 -14.51 19.66
CA HIS A 229 -12.90 -13.22 20.10
C HIS A 229 -13.16 -12.15 19.04
N ASP A 230 -13.85 -11.09 19.43
CA ASP A 230 -14.11 -9.94 18.55
C ASP A 230 -12.96 -8.94 18.66
N ILE A 231 -12.16 -8.86 17.60
CA ILE A 231 -11.03 -7.93 17.48
C ILE A 231 -11.33 -6.79 16.48
N ARG A 232 -12.58 -6.70 16.03
CA ARG A 232 -12.99 -5.63 15.11
C ARG A 232 -12.96 -4.29 15.84
N LYS A 233 -12.26 -3.34 15.25
CA LYS A 233 -12.25 -1.98 15.76
C LYS A 233 -13.54 -1.28 15.38
N GLN A 234 -14.16 -0.59 16.34
CA GLN A 234 -15.41 0.12 16.09
C GLN A 234 -15.13 1.38 15.27
N SER A 235 -15.94 1.57 14.24
CA SER A 235 -15.94 2.83 13.51
C SER A 235 -16.36 3.96 14.45
N THR A 236 -15.49 4.93 14.63
CA THR A 236 -15.87 6.21 15.22
C THR A 236 -16.62 7.01 14.16
N ASN A 237 -17.74 7.66 14.53
CA ASN A 237 -18.47 8.57 13.63
C ASN A 237 -17.72 9.91 13.45
N LYS A 238 -16.38 9.90 13.50
CA LYS A 238 -15.55 11.10 13.32
C LYS A 238 -15.28 11.29 11.83
N THR A 239 -15.36 12.53 11.39
CA THR A 239 -15.01 12.89 10.00
C THR A 239 -13.52 12.68 9.72
N VAL A 240 -13.20 12.21 8.52
CA VAL A 240 -11.81 12.14 8.03
C VAL A 240 -11.24 13.56 7.83
N PHE A 241 -12.09 14.50 7.39
CA PHE A 241 -11.68 15.88 7.12
C PHE A 241 -11.95 16.77 8.34
N THR A 242 -10.97 16.82 9.24
CA THR A 242 -11.05 17.68 10.43
C THR A 242 -10.76 19.14 10.09
N ALA A 243 -11.18 20.06 10.96
CA ALA A 243 -10.84 21.48 10.81
C ALA A 243 -9.32 21.71 10.80
N ASN A 244 -8.55 20.93 11.57
CA ASN A 244 -7.09 21.03 11.60
C ASN A 244 -6.49 20.69 10.25
N TYR A 245 -6.89 19.57 9.65
CA TYR A 245 -6.44 19.18 8.30
C TYR A 245 -6.83 20.21 7.26
N LEU A 246 -8.08 20.66 7.24
CA LEU A 246 -8.55 21.65 6.27
C LEU A 246 -7.79 22.99 6.39
N ASN A 247 -7.59 23.49 7.61
CA ASN A 247 -6.84 24.73 7.85
C ASN A 247 -5.36 24.61 7.46
N LEU A 248 -4.80 23.41 7.48
CA LEU A 248 -3.42 23.16 7.05
C LEU A 248 -3.29 23.20 5.53
N LEU A 249 -4.25 22.61 4.79
CA LEU A 249 -4.19 22.48 3.33
C LEU A 249 -4.72 23.72 2.58
N GLU A 250 -5.66 24.47 3.14
CA GLU A 250 -6.30 25.62 2.48
C GLU A 250 -5.30 26.68 2.00
N PRO A 251 -4.34 27.17 2.82
CA PRO A 251 -3.36 28.17 2.38
C PRO A 251 -2.53 27.69 1.18
N LEU A 252 -2.11 26.44 1.18
CA LEU A 252 -1.38 25.85 0.07
C LEU A 252 -2.23 25.79 -1.20
N ALA A 253 -3.48 25.33 -1.10
CA ALA A 253 -4.38 25.27 -2.25
C ALA A 253 -4.63 26.64 -2.85
N LEU A 254 -4.85 27.67 -2.03
CA LEU A 254 -5.01 29.07 -2.49
C LEU A 254 -3.75 29.62 -3.15
N GLN A 255 -2.57 29.31 -2.61
CA GLN A 255 -1.29 29.72 -3.21
C GLN A 255 -1.13 29.10 -4.59
N LEU A 256 -1.38 27.78 -4.73
CA LEU A 256 -1.22 27.08 -6.01
C LEU A 256 -2.27 27.50 -7.04
N ALA A 257 -3.50 27.80 -6.60
CA ALA A 257 -4.52 28.39 -7.47
C ALA A 257 -4.03 29.71 -8.10
N ASN A 258 -3.50 30.61 -7.27
CA ASN A 258 -2.98 31.88 -7.74
C ASN A 258 -1.76 31.70 -8.67
N GLU A 259 -0.84 30.81 -8.32
CA GLU A 259 0.35 30.54 -9.12
C GLU A 259 -0.02 29.95 -10.48
N SER A 260 -0.87 28.91 -10.50
CA SER A 260 -1.32 28.26 -11.73
C SER A 260 -2.04 29.24 -12.66
N LYS A 261 -2.93 30.09 -12.12
CA LYS A 261 -3.62 31.15 -12.87
C LYS A 261 -2.67 32.18 -13.45
N ASN A 262 -1.67 32.61 -12.69
CA ASN A 262 -0.65 33.54 -13.17
C ASN A 262 0.19 32.92 -14.29
N MET A 263 0.59 31.66 -14.15
CA MET A 263 1.30 30.94 -15.22
C MET A 263 0.45 30.85 -16.49
N TYR A 264 -0.84 30.51 -16.36
CA TYR A 264 -1.78 30.44 -17.49
C TYR A 264 -1.91 31.81 -18.19
N ASN A 265 -2.14 32.87 -17.44
CA ASN A 265 -2.31 34.23 -18.01
C ASN A 265 -1.08 34.67 -18.82
N ASN A 266 0.12 34.27 -18.37
CA ASN A 266 1.38 34.59 -19.06
C ASN A 266 1.62 33.75 -20.31
N THR A 267 0.81 32.72 -20.56
CA THR A 267 0.97 31.74 -21.66
C THR A 267 -0.27 31.53 -22.49
N ALA A 268 -1.38 32.19 -22.16
CA ALA A 268 -2.67 32.03 -22.83
C ALA A 268 -2.64 32.39 -24.34
N PHE A 269 -1.58 33.04 -24.82
CA PHE A 269 -1.36 33.32 -26.24
C PHE A 269 -0.86 32.08 -27.02
N ILE A 270 -0.40 31.01 -26.35
CA ILE A 270 -0.01 29.75 -26.98
C ILE A 270 -1.29 28.93 -27.18
N ASP A 271 -1.77 28.86 -28.42
CA ASP A 271 -2.97 28.05 -28.75
C ASP A 271 -2.58 26.60 -29.03
N ASN A 272 -2.55 25.79 -27.99
CA ASN A 272 -2.35 24.34 -28.10
C ASN A 272 -3.21 23.57 -27.07
N ASP A 273 -3.26 22.24 -27.21
CA ASP A 273 -4.10 21.40 -26.36
C ASP A 273 -3.60 21.33 -24.91
N LEU A 274 -2.29 21.50 -24.67
CA LEU A 274 -1.74 21.54 -23.30
C LEU A 274 -2.26 22.75 -22.52
N ILE A 275 -2.31 23.93 -23.14
CA ILE A 275 -2.83 25.14 -22.51
C ILE A 275 -4.35 25.05 -22.29
N LYS A 276 -5.10 24.48 -23.25
CA LYS A 276 -6.55 24.24 -23.09
C LYS A 276 -6.82 23.27 -21.93
N ASN A 277 -6.08 22.17 -21.89
CA ASN A 277 -6.18 21.18 -20.82
C ASN A 277 -5.77 21.77 -19.46
N ALA A 278 -4.76 22.64 -19.42
CA ALA A 278 -4.37 23.33 -18.20
C ALA A 278 -5.50 24.20 -17.63
N LEU A 279 -6.23 24.92 -18.49
CA LEU A 279 -7.40 25.71 -18.07
C LEU A 279 -8.53 24.81 -17.53
N ASP A 280 -8.80 23.70 -18.20
CA ASP A 280 -9.83 22.74 -17.76
C ASP A 280 -9.47 22.15 -16.38
N LEU A 281 -8.21 21.82 -16.16
CA LEU A 281 -7.71 21.35 -14.86
C LEU A 281 -7.83 22.42 -13.77
N GLN A 282 -7.56 23.70 -14.07
CA GLN A 282 -7.77 24.82 -13.13
C GLN A 282 -9.23 24.95 -12.73
N ASN A 283 -10.15 24.90 -13.71
CA ASN A 283 -11.58 25.01 -13.44
C ASN A 283 -12.09 23.84 -12.56
N GLN A 284 -11.61 22.62 -12.81
CA GLN A 284 -11.91 21.47 -11.96
C GLN A 284 -11.33 21.65 -10.56
N ALA A 285 -10.08 22.11 -10.45
CA ALA A 285 -9.40 22.36 -9.17
C ALA A 285 -10.13 23.44 -8.36
N ASP A 286 -10.58 24.53 -8.98
CA ASP A 286 -11.39 25.57 -8.33
C ASP A 286 -12.68 24.97 -7.77
N GLY A 287 -13.34 24.09 -8.52
CA GLY A 287 -14.53 23.37 -8.05
C GLY A 287 -14.26 22.49 -6.83
N LEU A 288 -13.14 21.77 -6.81
CA LEU A 288 -12.71 20.95 -5.67
C LEU A 288 -12.38 21.82 -4.45
N ALA A 289 -11.62 22.91 -4.62
CA ALA A 289 -11.25 23.84 -3.55
C ALA A 289 -12.50 24.47 -2.91
N ASN A 290 -13.48 24.89 -3.71
CA ASN A 290 -14.77 25.41 -3.23
C ASN A 290 -15.55 24.36 -2.40
N ASN A 291 -15.36 23.07 -2.67
CA ASN A 291 -15.91 21.96 -1.90
C ASN A 291 -14.98 21.49 -0.76
N LYS A 292 -13.95 22.28 -0.43
CA LYS A 292 -12.95 21.98 0.62
C LYS A 292 -12.15 20.68 0.38
N LYS A 293 -12.04 20.26 -0.87
CA LYS A 293 -11.17 19.15 -1.30
C LYS A 293 -9.81 19.74 -1.71
N TYR A 294 -9.08 20.23 -0.71
CA TYR A 294 -7.89 21.04 -0.95
C TYR A 294 -6.72 20.25 -1.52
N TYR A 295 -6.47 19.04 -1.02
CA TYR A 295 -5.38 18.22 -1.57
C TYR A 295 -5.67 17.80 -3.02
N ALA A 296 -6.89 17.36 -3.30
CA ALA A 296 -7.30 17.02 -4.65
C ALA A 296 -7.19 18.23 -5.60
N ALA A 297 -7.55 19.43 -5.13
CA ALA A 297 -7.37 20.66 -5.88
C ALA A 297 -5.88 20.94 -6.16
N THR A 298 -4.99 20.79 -5.16
CA THR A 298 -3.53 20.99 -5.35
C THR A 298 -2.96 20.05 -6.39
N SER A 299 -3.45 18.82 -6.47
CA SER A 299 -3.03 17.83 -7.48
C SER A 299 -3.40 18.25 -8.90
N LEU A 300 -4.58 18.85 -9.10
CA LEU A 300 -4.99 19.35 -10.41
C LEU A 300 -4.28 20.66 -10.78
N TYR A 301 -4.04 21.57 -9.82
CA TYR A 301 -3.19 22.75 -10.06
C TYR A 301 -1.76 22.35 -10.46
N PHE A 302 -1.19 21.34 -9.81
CA PHE A 302 0.10 20.79 -10.19
C PHE A 302 0.09 20.29 -11.65
N GLN A 303 -0.89 19.47 -12.03
CA GLN A 303 -1.01 18.96 -13.42
C GLN A 303 -1.17 20.12 -14.41
N SER A 304 -1.97 21.12 -14.07
CA SER A 304 -2.11 22.33 -14.87
C SER A 304 -0.77 23.03 -15.07
N MET A 305 0.01 23.24 -14.00
CA MET A 305 1.33 23.89 -14.06
C MET A 305 2.33 23.09 -14.88
N VAL A 306 2.30 21.75 -14.81
CA VAL A 306 3.12 20.88 -15.67
C VAL A 306 2.77 21.08 -17.15
N ASN A 307 1.48 21.09 -17.49
CA ASN A 307 1.04 21.31 -18.88
C ASN A 307 1.46 22.69 -19.41
N ILE A 308 1.30 23.72 -18.59
CA ILE A 308 1.73 25.09 -18.94
C ILE A 308 3.23 25.13 -19.15
N LEU A 309 4.01 24.58 -18.23
CA LEU A 309 5.46 24.57 -18.31
C LEU A 309 5.97 23.80 -19.52
N THR A 310 5.38 22.63 -19.80
CA THR A 310 5.69 21.84 -20.98
C THR A 310 5.43 22.67 -22.26
N SER A 311 4.25 23.29 -22.34
CA SER A 311 3.90 24.15 -23.48
C SER A 311 4.84 25.33 -23.66
N GLN A 312 5.24 25.98 -22.55
CA GLN A 312 6.22 27.07 -22.56
C GLN A 312 7.57 26.63 -23.11
N TRP A 313 8.08 25.51 -22.61
CA TRP A 313 9.41 25.02 -22.98
C TRP A 313 9.44 24.47 -24.41
N GLU A 314 8.38 23.79 -24.87
CA GLU A 314 8.24 23.38 -26.27
C GLU A 314 8.22 24.61 -27.19
N TYR A 315 7.43 25.62 -26.83
CA TYR A 315 7.34 26.86 -27.59
C TYR A 315 8.71 27.57 -27.69
N GLN A 316 9.45 27.70 -26.60
CA GLN A 316 10.79 28.31 -26.60
C GLN A 316 11.78 27.47 -27.42
N TYR A 317 11.73 26.14 -27.28
CA TYR A 317 12.56 25.21 -28.05
C TYR A 317 12.36 25.38 -29.56
N ASP A 318 11.13 25.53 -30.02
CA ASP A 318 10.84 25.67 -31.45
C ASP A 318 11.45 26.96 -32.06
N HIS A 319 11.66 27.98 -31.23
CA HIS A 319 12.21 29.28 -31.62
C HIS A 319 13.69 29.47 -31.28
N GLU A 320 14.27 28.55 -30.55
CA GLU A 320 15.68 28.62 -30.19
C GLU A 320 16.57 28.20 -31.38
N ARG A 321 17.67 28.93 -31.57
CA ARG A 321 18.64 28.64 -32.63
C ARG A 321 19.53 27.45 -32.30
N ASP A 322 20.01 27.38 -31.05
CA ASP A 322 20.82 26.30 -30.52
C ASP A 322 19.97 25.39 -29.64
N LYS A 323 19.36 24.40 -30.28
CA LYS A 323 18.42 23.48 -29.63
C LYS A 323 19.09 22.57 -28.61
N ASP A 324 20.32 22.16 -28.83
CA ASP A 324 21.08 21.31 -27.93
C ASP A 324 21.49 22.08 -26.67
N GLN A 325 21.93 23.32 -26.84
CA GLN A 325 22.22 24.21 -25.71
C GLN A 325 20.94 24.51 -24.91
N TYR A 326 19.79 24.65 -25.56
CA TYR A 326 18.53 24.88 -24.87
C TYR A 326 18.14 23.68 -23.99
N ILE A 327 18.20 22.44 -24.49
CA ILE A 327 17.95 21.23 -23.70
C ILE A 327 18.93 21.14 -22.51
N THR A 328 20.21 21.44 -22.75
CA THR A 328 21.22 21.48 -21.68
C THR A 328 20.84 22.48 -20.58
N ASN A 329 20.33 23.66 -20.96
CA ASN A 329 19.88 24.67 -20.01
C ASN A 329 18.64 24.22 -19.22
N LEU A 330 17.71 23.47 -19.85
CA LEU A 330 16.56 22.89 -19.16
C LEU A 330 17.01 21.85 -18.13
N ILE A 331 17.93 20.95 -18.47
CA ILE A 331 18.51 19.97 -17.56
C ILE A 331 19.11 20.69 -16.34
N ASN A 332 19.97 21.70 -16.55
CA ASN A 332 20.57 22.48 -15.47
C ASN A 332 19.52 23.19 -14.59
N THR A 333 18.40 23.63 -15.19
CA THR A 333 17.28 24.25 -14.46
C THR A 333 16.62 23.24 -13.52
N VAL A 334 16.38 22.04 -14.01
CA VAL A 334 15.77 20.96 -13.21
C VAL A 334 16.73 20.49 -12.11
N GLU A 335 18.02 20.32 -12.41
CA GLU A 335 19.05 19.98 -11.42
C GLU A 335 19.09 21.00 -10.29
N LYS A 336 19.07 22.29 -10.63
CA LYS A 336 19.04 23.36 -9.63
C LYS A 336 17.76 23.34 -8.79
N GLN A 337 16.61 23.04 -9.39
CA GLN A 337 15.34 22.93 -8.66
C GLN A 337 15.37 21.74 -7.68
N ILE A 338 15.89 20.60 -8.10
CA ILE A 338 16.08 19.41 -7.23
C ILE A 338 16.99 19.80 -6.06
N GLN A 339 18.12 20.44 -6.32
CA GLN A 339 19.08 20.86 -5.28
C GLN A 339 18.44 21.86 -4.29
N ASN A 340 17.61 22.78 -4.75
CA ASN A 340 16.90 23.71 -3.87
C ASN A 340 15.94 22.95 -2.95
N SER A 341 15.22 21.96 -3.48
CA SER A 341 14.29 21.13 -2.69
C SER A 341 15.03 20.27 -1.67
N GLU A 342 16.23 19.75 -2.01
CA GLU A 342 17.11 19.04 -1.08
C GLU A 342 17.59 19.93 0.06
N ASN A 343 18.07 21.13 -0.26
CA ASN A 343 18.54 22.10 0.74
C ASN A 343 17.42 22.50 1.71
N ASP A 344 16.18 22.57 1.23
CA ASP A 344 15.03 22.81 2.10
C ASP A 344 14.69 21.59 2.95
N LEU A 345 14.71 20.39 2.39
CA LEU A 345 14.48 19.13 3.11
C LEU A 345 15.47 18.94 4.26
N ASP A 346 16.77 19.25 4.05
CA ASP A 346 17.83 19.07 5.04
C ASP A 346 17.57 19.88 6.33
N LYS A 347 16.84 20.99 6.25
CA LYS A 347 16.44 21.80 7.42
C LYS A 347 15.53 21.04 8.40
N PHE A 348 14.85 19.98 7.94
CA PHE A 348 13.89 19.18 8.70
C PHE A 348 14.45 17.87 9.24
N LYS A 349 15.73 17.57 8.98
CA LYS A 349 16.36 16.27 9.29
C LYS A 349 17.42 16.35 10.40
N SER A 350 17.60 17.47 11.07
CA SER A 350 18.72 17.78 11.98
C SER A 350 18.66 17.04 13.26
N ASN A 351 18.22 16.03 13.66
CA ASN A 351 18.26 15.22 14.92
C ASN A 351 17.22 14.08 14.93
N GLY A 352 16.81 13.60 13.78
CA GLY A 352 15.67 12.70 13.59
C GLY A 352 14.52 13.45 12.93
N ILE A 353 13.42 12.78 12.74
CA ILE A 353 12.28 13.31 12.00
C ILE A 353 11.07 13.47 12.92
N SER A 354 10.59 14.71 13.06
CA SER A 354 9.42 15.03 13.88
C SER A 354 8.09 14.82 13.15
N ASP A 355 8.06 15.01 11.83
CA ASP A 355 6.89 14.75 10.98
C ASP A 355 7.30 13.82 9.82
N VAL A 356 7.17 12.52 10.08
CA VAL A 356 7.63 11.47 9.15
C VAL A 356 6.86 11.47 7.84
N GLU A 357 5.57 11.84 7.86
CA GLU A 357 4.74 11.84 6.65
C GLU A 357 5.10 12.98 5.71
N VAL A 358 5.29 14.16 6.25
CA VAL A 358 5.66 15.34 5.46
C VAL A 358 7.07 15.20 4.89
N VAL A 359 8.03 14.75 5.72
CA VAL A 359 9.40 14.51 5.26
C VAL A 359 9.45 13.38 4.22
N GLY A 360 8.77 12.28 4.46
CA GLY A 360 8.72 11.16 3.53
C GLY A 360 8.06 11.53 2.20
N ALA A 361 6.99 12.33 2.25
CA ALA A 361 6.38 12.85 1.04
C ALA A 361 7.34 13.76 0.25
N ALA A 362 8.16 14.57 0.92
CA ALA A 362 9.17 15.40 0.25
C ALA A 362 10.31 14.55 -0.33
N GLU A 363 10.84 13.58 0.43
CA GLU A 363 11.89 12.65 -0.01
C GLU A 363 11.49 11.89 -1.29
N SER A 364 10.29 11.30 -1.31
CA SER A 364 9.75 10.58 -2.47
C SER A 364 9.68 11.47 -3.73
N ARG A 365 9.24 12.73 -3.59
CA ARG A 365 9.11 13.66 -4.71
C ARG A 365 10.44 14.11 -5.29
N ILE A 366 11.42 14.35 -4.43
CA ILE A 366 12.80 14.68 -4.84
C ILE A 366 13.40 13.48 -5.57
N MET A 367 13.20 12.28 -5.04
CA MET A 367 13.75 11.07 -5.65
C MET A 367 13.13 10.76 -7.01
N GLU A 368 11.80 10.91 -7.13
CA GLU A 368 11.09 10.74 -8.40
C GLU A 368 11.59 11.74 -9.45
N ALA A 369 11.72 13.03 -9.09
CA ALA A 369 12.26 14.05 -9.97
C ALA A 369 13.70 13.74 -10.41
N SER A 370 14.55 13.29 -9.48
CA SER A 370 15.93 12.89 -9.76
C SER A 370 16.00 11.68 -10.70
N ASN A 371 15.14 10.68 -10.49
CA ASN A 371 15.09 9.50 -11.36
C ASN A 371 14.65 9.84 -12.78
N ILE A 372 13.64 10.71 -12.92
CA ILE A 372 13.20 11.20 -14.24
C ILE A 372 14.35 11.94 -14.95
N LEU A 373 15.10 12.77 -14.23
CA LEU A 373 16.24 13.50 -14.78
C LEU A 373 17.37 12.56 -15.24
N GLU A 374 17.58 11.43 -14.57
CA GLU A 374 18.49 10.37 -15.05
C GLU A 374 17.96 9.70 -16.33
N ASP A 375 16.67 9.40 -16.36
CA ASP A 375 16.04 8.66 -17.47
C ASP A 375 15.98 9.48 -18.76
N VAL A 376 15.81 10.80 -18.70
CA VAL A 376 15.71 11.65 -19.91
C VAL A 376 16.99 11.62 -20.74
N LYS A 377 18.14 11.28 -20.16
CA LYS A 377 19.44 11.13 -20.88
C LYS A 377 19.42 9.98 -21.90
N ASN A 378 18.47 9.05 -21.77
CA ASN A 378 18.32 7.88 -22.64
C ASN A 378 17.20 8.04 -23.68
N LEU A 379 16.52 9.19 -23.72
CA LEU A 379 15.40 9.43 -24.62
C LEU A 379 15.86 10.05 -25.94
N ASN A 380 15.30 9.59 -27.05
CA ASN A 380 15.57 10.09 -28.39
C ASN A 380 14.55 11.15 -28.87
N ASN A 381 13.36 11.20 -28.26
CA ASN A 381 12.32 12.14 -28.65
C ASN A 381 12.42 13.42 -27.79
N THR A 382 12.75 14.53 -28.41
CA THR A 382 12.95 15.80 -27.74
C THR A 382 11.69 16.33 -27.02
N LYS A 383 10.50 16.09 -27.56
CA LYS A 383 9.25 16.49 -26.91
C LYS A 383 9.00 15.72 -25.63
N ASP A 384 9.30 14.41 -25.63
CA ASP A 384 9.22 13.58 -24.44
C ASP A 384 10.27 14.03 -23.41
N VAL A 385 11.47 14.43 -23.84
CA VAL A 385 12.49 15.02 -22.95
C VAL A 385 11.96 16.29 -22.30
N ILE A 386 11.42 17.23 -23.06
CA ILE A 386 10.90 18.52 -22.54
C ILE A 386 9.74 18.28 -21.57
N SER A 387 8.79 17.41 -21.92
CA SER A 387 7.65 17.09 -21.07
C SER A 387 8.09 16.46 -19.74
N ARG A 388 9.01 15.50 -19.78
CA ARG A 388 9.55 14.85 -18.58
C ARG A 388 10.38 15.83 -17.73
N LEU A 389 11.16 16.70 -18.33
CA LEU A 389 11.89 17.74 -17.59
C LEU A 389 10.95 18.72 -16.92
N ALA A 390 9.87 19.15 -17.59
CA ALA A 390 8.84 20.01 -17.01
C ALA A 390 8.15 19.34 -15.81
N PHE A 391 7.79 18.06 -15.96
CA PHE A 391 7.24 17.29 -14.86
C PHE A 391 8.24 17.18 -13.70
N ALA A 392 9.50 16.81 -13.95
CA ALA A 392 10.52 16.66 -12.92
C ALA A 392 10.76 17.99 -12.17
N ASN A 393 10.77 19.13 -12.88
CA ASN A 393 10.88 20.45 -12.27
C ASN A 393 9.75 20.73 -11.29
N GLU A 394 8.50 20.58 -11.74
CA GLU A 394 7.34 20.82 -10.88
C GLU A 394 7.25 19.76 -9.77
N ARG A 395 7.62 18.51 -10.04
CA ARG A 395 7.65 17.44 -9.04
C ARG A 395 8.63 17.73 -7.91
N ALA A 396 9.83 18.20 -8.21
CA ALA A 396 10.79 18.65 -7.19
C ALA A 396 10.22 19.82 -6.36
N ARG A 397 9.51 20.77 -6.96
CA ARG A 397 8.83 21.85 -6.24
C ARG A 397 7.74 21.35 -5.29
N THR A 398 7.04 20.26 -5.62
CA THR A 398 6.04 19.70 -4.72
C THR A 398 6.64 19.20 -3.41
N ALA A 399 7.93 18.87 -3.35
CA ALA A 399 8.60 18.58 -2.09
C ALA A 399 8.58 19.80 -1.13
N GLN A 400 8.88 20.98 -1.66
CA GLN A 400 8.80 22.23 -0.88
C GLN A 400 7.36 22.51 -0.41
N TRP A 401 6.35 22.23 -1.24
CA TRP A 401 4.94 22.38 -0.83
C TRP A 401 4.60 21.48 0.35
N TRP A 402 5.03 20.21 0.31
CA TRP A 402 4.83 19.28 1.43
C TRP A 402 5.50 19.78 2.71
N LEU A 403 6.74 20.27 2.63
CA LEU A 403 7.44 20.82 3.79
C LEU A 403 6.72 22.03 4.42
N THR A 404 5.88 22.75 3.66
CA THR A 404 5.01 23.80 4.26
C THR A 404 3.89 23.25 5.14
N LEU A 405 3.57 21.97 5.01
CA LEU A 405 2.54 21.29 5.81
C LEU A 405 3.11 20.72 7.13
N PHE A 406 4.41 20.86 7.36
CA PHE A 406 5.08 20.33 8.55
C PHE A 406 4.46 20.88 9.85
N VAL A 407 4.15 19.97 10.78
CA VAL A 407 3.65 20.28 12.12
C VAL A 407 4.55 19.57 13.15
N PRO A 408 5.25 20.32 14.03
CA PRO A 408 6.07 19.70 15.06
C PRO A 408 5.21 18.85 16.00
N SER A 409 5.55 17.58 16.17
CA SER A 409 4.80 16.64 17.02
C SER A 409 5.27 16.64 18.49
N GLY A 410 6.37 17.35 18.81
CA GLY A 410 7.02 17.25 20.12
C GLY A 410 7.74 15.91 20.35
N LYS A 411 7.84 15.09 19.31
CA LYS A 411 8.55 13.80 19.29
C LYS A 411 9.43 13.73 18.06
N ILE A 412 10.50 12.95 18.10
CA ILE A 412 11.33 12.64 16.93
C ILE A 412 11.48 11.13 16.78
N ILE A 413 11.43 10.66 15.56
CA ILE A 413 11.75 9.28 15.21
C ILE A 413 13.23 9.24 14.85
N PRO A 414 14.06 8.45 15.56
CA PRO A 414 15.49 8.35 15.28
C PRO A 414 15.78 7.82 13.87
N GLU A 415 16.86 8.29 13.26
CA GLU A 415 17.23 7.91 11.88
C GLU A 415 17.54 6.41 11.75
N ASP A 416 18.14 5.79 12.75
CA ASP A 416 18.42 4.36 12.77
C ASP A 416 17.15 3.50 12.78
N VAL A 417 16.09 3.96 13.46
CA VAL A 417 14.76 3.33 13.40
C VAL A 417 14.20 3.43 11.98
N LEU A 418 14.23 4.61 11.37
CA LEU A 418 13.73 4.80 10.00
C LEU A 418 14.50 3.96 8.98
N LYS A 419 15.84 3.91 9.12
CA LYS A 419 16.71 3.09 8.27
C LYS A 419 16.36 1.61 8.38
N ASP A 420 16.24 1.09 9.58
CA ASP A 420 15.87 -0.30 9.82
C ASP A 420 14.48 -0.63 9.25
N ARG A 421 13.50 0.23 9.50
CA ARG A 421 12.14 0.07 9.00
C ARG A 421 12.06 0.20 7.48
N SER A 422 12.80 1.09 6.84
CA SER A 422 12.81 1.22 5.38
C SER A 422 13.29 -0.06 4.69
N GLY A 423 14.33 -0.71 5.21
CA GLY A 423 14.80 -2.00 4.70
C GLY A 423 13.77 -3.11 4.87
N TRP A 424 13.07 -3.10 6.01
CA TRP A 424 12.02 -4.07 6.30
C TRP A 424 10.82 -3.90 5.35
N TYR A 425 10.28 -2.68 5.19
CA TYR A 425 9.16 -2.41 4.28
C TYR A 425 9.51 -2.70 2.82
N LEU A 426 10.74 -2.41 2.38
CA LEU A 426 11.21 -2.83 1.06
C LEU A 426 11.15 -4.36 0.88
N SER A 427 11.60 -5.12 1.88
CA SER A 427 11.52 -6.59 1.85
C SER A 427 10.07 -7.08 1.78
N GLN A 428 9.15 -6.43 2.50
CA GLN A 428 7.72 -6.74 2.41
C GLN A 428 7.16 -6.43 1.02
N ALA A 429 7.47 -5.26 0.46
CA ALA A 429 7.06 -4.87 -0.89
C ALA A 429 7.54 -5.89 -1.95
N GLN A 430 8.81 -6.33 -1.86
CA GLN A 430 9.36 -7.36 -2.73
C GLN A 430 8.64 -8.72 -2.57
N SER A 431 8.34 -9.11 -1.34
CA SER A 431 7.64 -10.36 -1.04
C SER A 431 6.22 -10.35 -1.60
N VAL A 432 5.46 -9.27 -1.35
CA VAL A 432 4.10 -9.09 -1.88
C VAL A 432 4.13 -9.05 -3.42
N SER A 433 5.07 -8.32 -4.00
CA SER A 433 5.24 -8.24 -5.46
C SER A 433 5.49 -9.61 -6.08
N THR A 434 6.39 -10.40 -5.49
CA THR A 434 6.70 -11.76 -5.97
C THR A 434 5.50 -12.69 -5.82
N TYR A 435 4.77 -12.59 -4.71
CA TYR A 435 3.55 -13.35 -4.48
C TYR A 435 2.48 -13.06 -5.53
N ILE A 436 2.18 -11.78 -5.78
CA ILE A 436 1.21 -11.37 -6.81
C ILE A 436 1.65 -11.89 -8.19
N GLN A 437 2.93 -11.74 -8.52
CA GLN A 437 3.45 -12.23 -9.80
C GLN A 437 3.28 -13.74 -9.94
N SER A 438 3.42 -14.53 -8.86
CA SER A 438 3.17 -15.97 -8.90
C SER A 438 1.71 -16.32 -9.18
N LEU A 439 0.76 -15.53 -8.65
CA LEU A 439 -0.68 -15.72 -8.88
C LEU A 439 -1.13 -15.45 -10.32
N ILE A 440 -0.49 -14.49 -10.98
CA ILE A 440 -0.90 -14.03 -12.32
C ILE A 440 0.01 -14.51 -13.44
N SER A 441 1.15 -15.15 -13.14
CA SER A 441 2.11 -15.62 -14.16
C SER A 441 1.54 -16.70 -15.08
N GLY A 442 0.46 -17.38 -14.70
CA GLY A 442 -0.36 -18.20 -15.61
C GLY A 442 -1.08 -17.38 -16.70
N ASN A 443 -1.26 -16.07 -16.52
CA ASN A 443 -2.04 -15.16 -17.37
C ASN A 443 -1.20 -14.07 -18.07
N GLY A 444 0.11 -14.10 -17.93
CA GLY A 444 1.08 -13.37 -18.75
C GLY A 444 1.40 -11.93 -18.36
N GLY A 445 2.58 -11.70 -17.86
CA GLY A 445 3.30 -10.44 -17.79
C GLY A 445 3.43 -9.84 -16.38
N PRO A 446 4.51 -9.11 -16.07
CA PRO A 446 4.69 -8.46 -14.79
C PRO A 446 3.68 -7.32 -14.62
N ILE A 447 2.92 -7.34 -13.52
CA ILE A 447 2.00 -6.25 -13.13
C ILE A 447 2.75 -5.17 -12.34
N ILE A 448 3.89 -5.51 -11.74
CA ILE A 448 4.67 -4.60 -10.91
C ILE A 448 5.83 -4.09 -11.72
N ASP A 449 5.93 -2.78 -11.80
CA ASP A 449 7.09 -2.13 -12.42
C ASP A 449 8.32 -2.38 -11.53
N LYS A 450 9.31 -3.06 -12.09
CA LYS A 450 10.62 -3.23 -11.42
C LYS A 450 11.27 -1.88 -11.11
N GLY A 451 10.89 -0.83 -11.83
CA GLY A 451 11.31 0.54 -11.59
C GLY A 451 10.90 1.06 -10.22
N ASP A 452 9.71 0.72 -9.73
CA ASP A 452 9.24 1.14 -8.41
C ASP A 452 10.13 0.56 -7.28
N ILE A 453 10.46 -0.73 -7.33
CA ILE A 453 11.39 -1.35 -6.36
C ILE A 453 12.79 -0.72 -6.44
N THR A 454 13.27 -0.44 -7.65
CA THR A 454 14.56 0.20 -7.87
C THR A 454 14.58 1.62 -7.31
N LEU A 455 13.47 2.36 -7.43
CA LEU A 455 13.35 3.70 -6.87
C LEU A 455 13.48 3.67 -5.34
N VAL A 456 12.77 2.78 -4.66
CA VAL A 456 12.87 2.60 -3.20
C VAL A 456 14.29 2.23 -2.77
N GLN A 457 14.98 1.38 -3.54
CA GLN A 457 16.39 1.06 -3.26
C GLN A 457 17.30 2.29 -3.38
N LYS A 458 17.05 3.17 -4.37
CA LYS A 458 17.78 4.44 -4.53
C LYS A 458 17.50 5.39 -3.36
N GLU A 459 16.26 5.46 -2.87
CA GLU A 459 15.88 6.24 -1.70
C GLU A 459 16.64 5.81 -0.45
N ILE A 460 16.65 4.51 -0.13
CA ILE A 460 17.39 3.97 1.01
C ILE A 460 18.88 4.30 0.90
N LYS A 461 19.47 4.12 -0.31
CA LYS A 461 20.89 4.44 -0.56
C LYS A 461 21.20 5.93 -0.34
N ARG A 462 20.24 6.81 -0.60
CA ARG A 462 20.38 8.26 -0.43
C ARG A 462 20.12 8.73 1.01
N GLY A 463 19.61 7.86 1.89
CA GLY A 463 19.20 8.21 3.25
C GLY A 463 17.79 8.82 3.31
N TYR A 464 16.95 8.57 2.30
CA TYR A 464 15.56 8.97 2.23
C TYR A 464 14.67 7.84 2.78
N TYR A 465 14.81 7.61 4.09
CA TYR A 465 14.21 6.44 4.72
C TYR A 465 12.70 6.54 4.87
N SER A 466 12.18 7.74 5.15
CA SER A 466 10.73 7.97 5.27
C SER A 466 10.03 7.82 3.92
N GLY A 467 10.61 8.37 2.84
CA GLY A 467 10.15 8.19 1.47
C GLY A 467 10.11 6.73 1.09
N ALA A 468 11.20 6.00 1.34
CA ALA A 468 11.33 4.57 1.07
C ALA A 468 10.26 3.72 1.79
N ILE A 469 9.91 4.07 3.04
CA ILE A 469 8.81 3.41 3.77
C ILE A 469 7.49 3.61 3.02
N PHE A 470 7.11 4.85 2.75
CA PHE A 470 5.81 5.15 2.14
C PHE A 470 5.72 4.67 0.68
N ASP A 471 6.79 4.76 -0.11
CA ASP A 471 6.80 4.20 -1.46
C ASP A 471 6.74 2.66 -1.46
N SER A 472 7.34 1.99 -0.47
CA SER A 472 7.13 0.55 -0.26
C SER A 472 5.66 0.23 0.04
N LEU A 473 4.98 1.02 0.89
CA LEU A 473 3.55 0.84 1.16
C LEU A 473 2.69 1.11 -0.07
N ARG A 474 3.06 2.05 -0.92
CA ARG A 474 2.38 2.30 -2.20
C ARG A 474 2.46 1.08 -3.12
N ILE A 475 3.62 0.44 -3.20
CA ILE A 475 3.81 -0.81 -3.96
C ILE A 475 2.95 -1.94 -3.37
N ILE A 476 2.95 -2.11 -2.05
CA ILE A 476 2.15 -3.13 -1.36
C ILE A 476 0.66 -2.91 -1.62
N SER A 477 0.16 -1.68 -1.49
CA SER A 477 -1.26 -1.35 -1.67
C SER A 477 -1.75 -1.56 -3.11
N SER A 478 -0.96 -1.16 -4.10
CA SER A 478 -1.31 -1.40 -5.51
C SER A 478 -1.30 -2.88 -5.84
N SER A 479 -0.32 -3.62 -5.33
CA SER A 479 -0.23 -5.08 -5.48
C SER A 479 -1.42 -5.78 -4.85
N SER A 480 -1.77 -5.45 -3.61
CA SER A 480 -2.93 -5.98 -2.89
C SER A 480 -4.25 -5.74 -3.66
N THR A 481 -4.40 -4.55 -4.24
CA THR A 481 -5.60 -4.20 -5.01
C THR A 481 -5.81 -5.11 -6.23
N VAL A 482 -4.74 -5.61 -6.84
CA VAL A 482 -4.83 -6.58 -7.94
C VAL A 482 -5.56 -7.84 -7.48
N ILE A 483 -5.19 -8.42 -6.33
CA ILE A 483 -5.85 -9.62 -5.80
C ILE A 483 -7.34 -9.37 -5.55
N LYS A 484 -7.66 -8.24 -4.91
CA LYS A 484 -9.04 -7.89 -4.55
C LYS A 484 -9.98 -7.77 -5.74
N LEU A 485 -9.44 -7.40 -6.90
CA LEU A 485 -10.22 -7.22 -8.12
C LEU A 485 -10.22 -8.45 -9.03
N LEU A 486 -9.46 -9.48 -8.71
CA LEU A 486 -9.52 -10.74 -9.46
C LEU A 486 -10.94 -11.31 -9.40
N GLU A 487 -11.50 -11.66 -10.57
CA GLU A 487 -12.82 -12.30 -10.73
C GLU A 487 -14.02 -11.52 -10.17
N VAL A 488 -13.86 -10.24 -9.82
CA VAL A 488 -14.93 -9.41 -9.27
C VAL A 488 -15.64 -8.67 -10.38
N GLN A 489 -16.96 -8.89 -10.52
CA GLN A 489 -17.79 -8.19 -11.51
C GLN A 489 -18.18 -6.78 -11.04
N ASP A 490 -18.57 -6.63 -9.76
CA ASP A 490 -18.90 -5.34 -9.15
C ASP A 490 -17.95 -5.05 -7.96
N PRO A 491 -17.00 -4.11 -8.11
CA PRO A 491 -16.06 -3.77 -7.06
C PRO A 491 -16.62 -2.83 -5.98
N SER A 492 -17.85 -2.34 -6.09
CA SER A 492 -18.41 -1.28 -5.25
C SER A 492 -18.37 -1.62 -3.75
N ALA A 493 -18.72 -2.85 -3.38
CA ALA A 493 -18.69 -3.28 -1.97
C ALA A 493 -17.26 -3.27 -1.41
N ARG A 494 -16.28 -3.71 -2.19
CA ARG A 494 -14.86 -3.76 -1.79
C ARG A 494 -14.22 -2.38 -1.72
N ILE A 495 -14.62 -1.46 -2.62
CA ILE A 495 -14.21 -0.05 -2.56
C ILE A 495 -14.69 0.58 -1.26
N ASN A 496 -15.99 0.40 -0.92
CA ASN A 496 -16.57 0.94 0.30
C ASN A 496 -15.90 0.36 1.56
N GLN A 497 -15.58 -0.93 1.55
CA GLN A 497 -14.84 -1.59 2.63
C GLN A 497 -13.43 -1.00 2.81
N SER A 498 -12.68 -0.81 1.71
CA SER A 498 -11.35 -0.22 1.75
C SER A 498 -11.39 1.23 2.25
N ALA A 499 -12.38 2.03 1.80
CA ALA A 499 -12.61 3.39 2.30
C ALA A 499 -12.87 3.39 3.81
N LYS A 500 -13.77 2.52 4.28
CA LYS A 500 -14.10 2.40 5.70
C LYS A 500 -12.92 1.97 6.56
N ALA A 501 -12.10 1.05 6.08
CA ALA A 501 -10.88 0.62 6.76
C ALA A 501 -9.85 1.76 6.87
N ALA A 502 -9.72 2.59 5.83
CA ALA A 502 -8.87 3.79 5.87
C ALA A 502 -9.39 4.83 6.86
N GLU A 503 -10.72 5.11 6.89
CA GLU A 503 -11.34 6.00 7.89
C GLU A 503 -11.03 5.56 9.32
N ILE A 504 -11.14 4.27 9.61
CA ILE A 504 -10.84 3.71 10.93
C ILE A 504 -9.37 3.96 11.28
N ALA A 505 -8.44 3.58 10.41
CA ALA A 505 -7.01 3.73 10.67
C ALA A 505 -6.59 5.20 10.86
N ILE A 506 -7.11 6.13 10.05
CA ILE A 506 -6.88 7.57 10.22
C ILE A 506 -7.38 8.07 11.59
N ASN A 507 -8.57 7.62 12.01
CA ASN A 507 -9.12 8.04 13.29
C ASN A 507 -8.40 7.39 14.49
N GLU A 508 -7.83 6.21 14.32
CA GLU A 508 -6.96 5.56 15.32
C GLU A 508 -5.68 6.37 15.54
N ALA A 509 -4.94 6.69 14.47
CA ALA A 509 -3.76 7.54 14.56
C ALA A 509 -4.06 8.86 15.28
N ARG A 510 -5.22 9.48 15.01
CA ARG A 510 -5.66 10.68 15.72
C ARG A 510 -5.96 10.46 17.21
N SER A 511 -6.45 9.27 17.58
CA SER A 511 -6.69 8.96 19.00
C SER A 511 -5.41 8.88 19.81
N GLU A 512 -4.28 8.57 19.16
CA GLU A 512 -2.93 8.60 19.71
C GLU A 512 -2.25 9.98 19.63
N GLY A 513 -3.01 11.00 19.20
CA GLY A 513 -2.52 12.38 19.08
C GLY A 513 -1.70 12.67 17.82
N ILE A 514 -1.78 11.81 16.81
CA ILE A 514 -1.08 11.95 15.53
C ILE A 514 -2.08 12.44 14.47
N GLU A 515 -1.79 13.57 13.80
CA GLU A 515 -2.55 13.96 12.60
C GLU A 515 -1.90 13.33 11.36
N PRO A 516 -2.49 12.30 10.76
CA PRO A 516 -1.89 11.59 9.62
C PRO A 516 -2.16 12.33 8.30
N THR A 517 -1.50 13.46 8.10
CA THR A 517 -1.75 14.39 6.98
C THR A 517 -1.61 13.74 5.61
N LEU A 518 -0.60 12.90 5.41
CA LEU A 518 -0.40 12.19 4.14
C LEU A 518 -1.51 11.16 3.91
N ALA A 519 -1.86 10.38 4.95
CA ALA A 519 -2.92 9.39 4.84
C ALA A 519 -4.28 10.03 4.50
N VAL A 520 -4.61 11.17 5.14
CA VAL A 520 -5.84 11.93 4.84
C VAL A 520 -5.82 12.48 3.41
N SER A 521 -4.67 12.99 2.96
CA SER A 521 -4.49 13.51 1.60
C SER A 521 -4.67 12.41 0.54
N ILE A 522 -4.11 11.21 0.79
CA ILE A 522 -4.29 10.04 -0.07
C ILE A 522 -5.76 9.61 -0.11
N TYR A 523 -6.43 9.60 1.04
CA TYR A 523 -7.86 9.28 1.14
C TYR A 523 -8.71 10.26 0.32
N GLU A 524 -8.46 11.57 0.47
CA GLU A 524 -9.13 12.63 -0.29
C GLU A 524 -8.93 12.46 -1.81
N HIS A 525 -7.70 12.12 -2.23
CA HIS A 525 -7.42 11.83 -3.64
C HIS A 525 -8.22 10.62 -4.13
N GLY A 526 -8.31 9.56 -3.33
CA GLY A 526 -9.13 8.38 -3.64
C GLY A 526 -10.61 8.72 -3.90
N GLU A 527 -11.18 9.70 -3.21
CA GLU A 527 -12.58 10.09 -3.39
C GLU A 527 -12.90 10.63 -4.79
N ILE A 528 -11.97 11.35 -5.39
CA ILE A 528 -12.17 11.96 -6.72
C ILE A 528 -11.89 11.01 -7.89
N LEU A 529 -11.22 9.89 -7.65
CA LEU A 529 -10.90 8.94 -8.69
C LEU A 529 -12.15 8.16 -9.14
N THR A 530 -12.28 7.95 -10.45
CA THR A 530 -13.37 7.19 -11.07
C THR A 530 -12.98 5.74 -11.35
N ASN A 531 -11.69 5.48 -11.60
CA ASN A 531 -11.18 4.14 -11.84
C ASN A 531 -11.22 3.30 -10.56
N PRO A 532 -11.94 2.14 -10.53
CA PRO A 532 -12.08 1.32 -9.32
C PRO A 532 -10.76 0.84 -8.73
N PHE A 533 -9.81 0.44 -9.59
CA PHE A 533 -8.48 0.01 -9.16
C PHE A 533 -7.72 1.14 -8.47
N ALA A 534 -7.61 2.29 -9.14
CA ALA A 534 -6.90 3.44 -8.59
C ALA A 534 -7.54 3.92 -7.28
N LYS A 535 -8.88 4.00 -7.25
CA LYS A 535 -9.63 4.41 -6.06
C LYS A 535 -9.39 3.49 -4.87
N MET A 536 -9.49 2.19 -5.06
CA MET A 536 -9.29 1.20 -4.00
C MET A 536 -7.83 1.14 -3.54
N SER A 537 -6.87 1.27 -4.49
CA SER A 537 -5.44 1.34 -4.16
C SER A 537 -5.13 2.56 -3.27
N GLN A 538 -5.75 3.74 -3.53
CA GLN A 538 -5.57 4.91 -2.67
C GLN A 538 -6.13 4.68 -1.26
N TYR A 539 -7.30 4.08 -1.11
CA TYR A 539 -7.84 3.79 0.23
C TYR A 539 -6.99 2.77 1.00
N SER A 540 -6.53 1.69 0.34
CA SER A 540 -5.59 0.74 0.94
C SER A 540 -4.28 1.44 1.35
N TYR A 541 -3.75 2.32 0.50
CA TYR A 541 -2.54 3.08 0.78
C TYR A 541 -2.74 4.04 1.97
N ALA A 542 -3.84 4.79 2.01
CA ALA A 542 -4.17 5.67 3.13
C ALA A 542 -4.25 4.91 4.46
N LYS A 543 -4.88 3.73 4.48
CA LYS A 543 -4.92 2.85 5.66
C LYS A 543 -3.52 2.45 6.11
N MET A 544 -2.68 1.97 5.18
CA MET A 544 -1.34 1.50 5.48
C MET A 544 -0.45 2.64 6.00
N VAL A 545 -0.53 3.82 5.38
CA VAL A 545 0.21 5.01 5.83
C VAL A 545 -0.18 5.38 7.25
N ALA A 546 -1.48 5.50 7.57
CA ALA A 546 -1.95 5.86 8.90
C ALA A 546 -1.46 4.88 9.98
N LYS A 547 -1.58 3.56 9.74
CA LYS A 547 -1.10 2.53 10.66
C LYS A 547 0.42 2.53 10.82
N THR A 548 1.15 2.70 9.72
CA THR A 548 2.61 2.74 9.77
C THR A 548 3.10 3.97 10.51
N THR A 549 2.47 5.12 10.32
CA THR A 549 2.78 6.34 11.04
C THR A 549 2.58 6.14 12.55
N GLU A 550 1.46 5.57 12.98
CA GLU A 550 1.21 5.21 14.38
C GLU A 550 2.31 4.28 14.93
N SER A 551 2.65 3.22 14.18
CA SER A 551 3.72 2.28 14.56
C SER A 551 5.09 2.96 14.67
N LEU A 552 5.44 3.87 13.77
CA LEU A 552 6.71 4.60 13.82
C LEU A 552 6.77 5.53 15.04
N TYR A 553 5.68 6.21 15.38
CA TYR A 553 5.63 7.08 16.54
C TYR A 553 5.65 6.32 17.88
N SER A 554 5.36 5.02 17.91
CA SER A 554 5.57 4.20 19.11
C SER A 554 7.05 4.05 19.48
N HIS A 555 7.96 4.29 18.55
CA HIS A 555 9.42 4.29 18.74
C HIS A 555 10.01 5.71 18.86
N ALA A 556 9.17 6.74 18.84
CA ALA A 556 9.62 8.13 18.88
C ALA A 556 10.10 8.54 20.28
N LEU A 557 11.13 9.39 20.33
CA LEU A 557 11.68 9.98 21.53
C LEU A 557 11.11 11.40 21.75
N PRO A 558 10.96 11.87 23.00
CA PRO A 558 10.57 13.25 23.26
C PRO A 558 11.55 14.25 22.62
N SER A 559 11.02 15.33 22.04
CA SER A 559 11.80 16.40 21.43
C SER A 559 11.35 17.76 21.95
N ASN A 560 12.30 18.67 22.11
CA ASN A 560 12.03 20.08 22.39
C ASN A 560 11.86 20.91 21.10
N GLU A 561 11.80 20.27 19.94
CA GLU A 561 11.59 20.93 18.66
C GLU A 561 10.17 21.49 18.59
N THR A 562 10.05 22.81 18.73
CA THR A 562 8.76 23.54 18.68
C THR A 562 8.67 24.50 17.51
N ILE A 563 9.75 24.62 16.72
CA ILE A 563 9.85 25.64 15.65
C ILE A 563 9.86 24.92 14.30
N LYS A 564 8.92 25.30 13.45
CA LYS A 564 8.91 24.93 12.04
C LYS A 564 10.02 25.69 11.31
N PRO A 565 10.92 25.00 10.58
CA PRO A 565 11.89 25.67 9.71
C PRO A 565 11.20 26.59 8.69
N ASP A 566 11.80 27.75 8.44
CA ASP A 566 11.25 28.70 7.46
C ASP A 566 11.55 28.21 6.04
N ILE A 567 10.49 28.07 5.25
CA ILE A 567 10.54 27.74 3.82
C ILE A 567 9.79 28.81 3.06
N THR A 568 10.48 29.42 2.12
CA THR A 568 9.86 30.31 1.15
C THR A 568 9.76 29.58 -0.17
N ILE A 569 8.54 29.21 -0.58
CA ILE A 569 8.31 28.69 -1.93
C ILE A 569 8.50 29.86 -2.90
N PRO A 570 9.50 29.83 -3.79
CA PRO A 570 9.70 30.91 -4.75
C PRO A 570 8.49 31.00 -5.68
N ILE A 571 7.80 32.12 -5.71
CA ILE A 571 6.80 32.42 -6.76
C ILE A 571 7.59 32.61 -8.06
N VAL A 572 7.45 31.67 -8.97
CA VAL A 572 8.19 31.72 -10.24
C VAL A 572 7.43 32.62 -11.20
N ASN A 573 7.83 33.88 -11.28
CA ASN A 573 7.36 34.83 -12.30
C ASN A 573 8.02 34.45 -13.65
N ARG A 574 7.33 33.67 -14.48
CA ARG A 574 7.81 33.28 -15.83
C ARG A 574 7.01 34.05 -16.88
N SER A 575 7.54 35.17 -17.37
CA SER A 575 6.98 35.89 -18.51
C SER A 575 7.67 35.46 -19.82
N ILE A 576 6.88 35.16 -20.84
CA ILE A 576 7.34 34.80 -22.18
C ILE A 576 6.63 35.67 -23.23
N THR A 577 7.29 35.96 -24.34
CA THR A 577 6.75 36.69 -25.50
C THR A 577 6.15 35.74 -26.55
N PRO A 578 5.02 36.08 -27.21
CA PRO A 578 4.22 35.16 -28.03
C PRO A 578 4.79 34.79 -29.39
N ILE A 579 4.71 33.54 -29.79
CA ILE A 579 4.86 33.00 -31.17
C ILE A 579 4.10 31.66 -31.30
N THR A 580 3.63 31.22 -32.46
CA THR A 580 2.58 30.20 -32.65
C THR A 580 2.99 28.78 -33.06
N ASP A 581 2.26 27.76 -32.56
CA ASP A 581 1.97 26.36 -32.98
C ASP A 581 2.90 25.21 -32.57
N LYS A 582 2.47 23.99 -32.28
CA LYS A 582 1.40 23.00 -32.26
C LYS A 582 1.70 21.72 -31.45
N LYS A 583 0.74 21.03 -31.01
CA LYS A 583 0.27 19.91 -30.18
C LYS A 583 1.03 18.60 -29.94
N SER A 584 0.82 17.96 -28.78
CA SER A 584 1.01 16.50 -28.51
C SER A 584 0.29 15.98 -27.25
N PRO A 585 -0.04 14.67 -27.15
CA PRO A 585 -1.01 14.09 -26.20
C PRO A 585 -0.45 13.38 -24.96
N ALA A 586 -1.36 13.07 -24.06
CA ALA A 586 -1.36 12.86 -22.62
C ALA A 586 -0.82 11.54 -22.03
N PHE A 587 -0.39 11.61 -20.77
CA PHE A 587 0.20 10.58 -19.92
C PHE A 587 -0.81 9.59 -19.30
N GLU A 588 -2.08 9.95 -19.17
CA GLU A 588 -3.16 9.04 -18.69
C GLU A 588 -3.40 7.83 -19.59
N ALA A 589 -2.93 7.89 -20.86
CA ALA A 589 -3.04 6.79 -21.80
C ALA A 589 -2.21 5.56 -21.41
N ILE A 590 -1.16 5.68 -20.64
CA ILE A 590 -0.28 4.54 -20.28
C ILE A 590 -0.93 3.67 -19.21
N ILE A 591 -1.53 4.27 -18.19
CA ILE A 591 -2.28 3.53 -17.15
C ILE A 591 -3.55 2.90 -17.75
N LEU A 592 -4.24 3.63 -18.63
CA LEU A 592 -5.44 3.12 -19.31
C LEU A 592 -5.11 1.96 -20.28
N ILE A 593 -3.97 2.00 -20.95
CA ILE A 593 -3.52 0.93 -21.87
C ILE A 593 -3.16 -0.34 -21.06
N ILE A 594 -2.53 -0.22 -19.91
CA ILE A 594 -2.20 -1.36 -19.05
C ILE A 594 -3.49 -2.01 -18.52
N VAL A 595 -4.46 -1.22 -18.06
CA VAL A 595 -5.76 -1.72 -17.59
C VAL A 595 -6.58 -2.36 -18.71
N ILE A 596 -6.60 -1.74 -19.91
CA ILE A 596 -7.31 -2.29 -21.08
C ILE A 596 -6.66 -3.58 -21.60
N LEU A 597 -5.33 -3.70 -21.54
CA LEU A 597 -4.61 -4.92 -21.92
C LEU A 597 -4.85 -6.06 -20.92
N VAL A 598 -4.94 -5.75 -19.63
CA VAL A 598 -5.30 -6.73 -18.60
C VAL A 598 -6.74 -7.20 -18.77
N ILE A 599 -7.70 -6.27 -18.95
CA ILE A 599 -9.12 -6.61 -19.14
C ILE A 599 -9.37 -7.36 -20.46
N ARG A 600 -8.66 -7.04 -21.55
CA ARG A 600 -8.78 -7.79 -22.82
C ARG A 600 -8.19 -9.20 -22.76
N ARG A 601 -7.16 -9.45 -21.93
CA ARG A 601 -6.61 -10.79 -21.76
C ARG A 601 -7.40 -11.67 -20.80
N LEU A 602 -8.22 -11.08 -19.92
CA LEU A 602 -9.15 -11.83 -19.06
C LEU A 602 -10.45 -12.25 -19.79
N LYS A 603 -10.66 -11.82 -21.04
CA LYS A 603 -11.84 -12.19 -21.86
C LYS A 603 -11.55 -13.18 -22.99
N ASN A 604 -10.32 -13.62 -23.13
CA ASN A 604 -9.89 -14.71 -24.01
C ASN A 604 -9.21 -15.78 -23.16
#